data_1ab902253f6bf57a9342e97c08574ecb
#
_entry.id   1ab902253f6bf57a9342e97c08574ecb
#
_cell.length_a   1.000
_cell.length_b   1.000
_cell.length_c   1.000
_cell.angle_alpha   90.00
_cell.angle_beta   90.00
_cell.angle_gamma   90.00
#
_symmetry.space_group_name_H-M   'P 1'
#
loop_
_entity.id
_entity.type
_entity.pdbx_description
1 polymer ?
#
loop_
_entity_poly.entity_id
_entity_poly.type
_entity_poly.pdbx_seq_one_letter_code
_entity_poly.pdbx_strand_id
1 'polypeptide(L)'
;MNAGLRESLQAVLDQPILDLLPVSGGCISEAWQVRTAEETVFVKLSTGLLPGMLAAEAEGLHELAKSGAIRVPEVIRLTEDFLILEFIPAAINPPSDFWSKLGRQLANLHAYSQKIPGFHQDNFIGRSPQKNHSTANWKEFFWQSRLLPQWEMAVQRGIPNTTKLLWQQLESLWPAPLEGSSTQASLLHGDLWSGNVLVSNNGEPVVIDPAVYYGDAEADLSLTYLFGGFSAAFYQAYHEIRPKSEGFARRQKVYQLYHLLNHFNLFGKSYTQSVESCLGEITRQ
;
A
#
# COMPACT_ATOMS: atom_id res chain seq x y z
N MET A 1 11.32 3.91 29.70
CA MET A 1 10.88 4.20 28.33
C MET A 1 9.43 4.71 28.28
N ASN A 2 8.49 4.10 29.01
CA ASN A 2 7.08 4.53 28.95
C ASN A 2 6.72 5.89 29.60
N ALA A 3 7.50 6.40 30.56
CA ALA A 3 7.16 7.68 31.26
C ALA A 3 7.29 8.90 30.33
N GLY A 4 8.41 9.05 29.62
CA GLY A 4 8.60 10.16 28.70
C GLY A 4 7.64 10.14 27.51
N LEU A 5 7.35 8.95 26.95
CA LEU A 5 6.34 8.80 25.90
C LEU A 5 4.94 9.20 26.39
N ARG A 6 4.58 8.79 27.61
CA ARG A 6 3.31 9.15 28.23
C ARG A 6 3.17 10.67 28.40
N GLU A 7 4.20 11.33 28.91
CA GLU A 7 4.20 12.79 29.08
C GLU A 7 4.06 13.53 27.75
N SER A 8 4.82 13.11 26.73
CA SER A 8 4.74 13.70 25.39
C SER A 8 3.35 13.52 24.77
N LEU A 9 2.76 12.33 24.86
CA LEU A 9 1.42 12.05 24.35
C LEU A 9 0.33 12.79 25.13
N GLN A 10 0.45 12.92 26.47
CA GLN A 10 -0.50 13.72 27.27
C GLN A 10 -0.51 15.18 26.86
N ALA A 11 0.65 15.75 26.57
CA ALA A 11 0.77 17.13 26.09
C ALA A 11 0.12 17.31 24.70
N VAL A 12 0.19 16.30 23.84
CA VAL A 12 -0.39 16.33 22.51
C VAL A 12 -1.90 16.07 22.52
N LEU A 13 -2.39 15.13 23.33
CA LEU A 13 -3.81 14.78 23.44
C LEU A 13 -4.60 15.76 24.32
N ASP A 14 -3.91 16.55 25.16
CA ASP A 14 -4.52 17.43 26.16
C ASP A 14 -5.45 16.68 27.13
N GLN A 15 -5.14 15.42 27.41
CA GLN A 15 -5.95 14.52 28.24
C GLN A 15 -5.07 13.56 29.07
N PRO A 16 -5.49 13.18 30.27
CA PRO A 16 -4.81 12.15 31.04
C PRO A 16 -4.87 10.78 30.30
N ILE A 17 -3.72 10.15 30.12
CA ILE A 17 -3.65 8.80 29.58
C ILE A 17 -3.96 7.81 30.71
N LEU A 18 -5.01 6.99 30.52
CA LEU A 18 -5.40 5.92 31.44
C LEU A 18 -4.57 4.65 31.16
N ASP A 19 -4.38 4.32 29.87
CA ASP A 19 -3.75 3.09 29.44
C ASP A 19 -2.87 3.30 28.20
N LEU A 20 -1.76 2.57 28.12
CA LEU A 20 -0.80 2.65 27.02
C LEU A 20 -0.32 1.23 26.69
N LEU A 21 -0.86 0.65 25.62
CA LEU A 21 -0.61 -0.72 25.22
C LEU A 21 0.14 -0.75 23.88
N PRO A 22 1.29 -1.46 23.78
CA PRO A 22 1.96 -1.63 22.50
C PRO A 22 1.09 -2.48 21.58
N VAL A 23 1.00 -2.07 20.31
CA VAL A 23 0.28 -2.81 19.27
C VAL A 23 1.31 -3.55 18.42
N SER A 24 1.24 -4.89 18.45
CA SER A 24 2.05 -5.77 17.62
C SER A 24 1.35 -5.99 16.28
N GLY A 25 2.09 -5.94 15.16
CA GLY A 25 1.52 -6.28 13.85
C GLY A 25 1.87 -5.32 12.71
N GLY A 26 2.35 -4.10 12.99
CA GLY A 26 2.89 -3.21 11.96
C GLY A 26 4.36 -3.56 11.67
N CYS A 27 4.71 -3.76 10.40
CA CYS A 27 6.08 -4.17 10.04
C CYS A 27 7.13 -3.05 10.16
N ILE A 28 6.74 -1.79 10.39
CA ILE A 28 7.63 -0.65 10.11
C ILE A 28 7.75 0.36 11.25
N SER A 29 6.64 0.77 11.86
CA SER A 29 6.61 1.77 12.94
C SER A 29 6.28 1.14 14.29
N GLU A 30 6.84 1.71 15.36
CA GLU A 30 6.37 1.44 16.70
C GLU A 30 4.98 2.05 16.87
N ALA A 31 4.01 1.25 17.31
CA ALA A 31 2.62 1.66 17.42
C ALA A 31 2.02 1.34 18.79
N TRP A 32 1.09 2.18 19.23
CA TRP A 32 0.47 2.11 20.55
C TRP A 32 -1.04 2.34 20.47
N GLN A 33 -1.78 1.56 21.23
CA GLN A 33 -3.15 1.89 21.61
C GLN A 33 -3.11 2.75 22.86
N VAL A 34 -3.69 3.94 22.78
CA VAL A 34 -3.70 4.93 23.88
C VAL A 34 -5.14 5.17 24.28
N ARG A 35 -5.47 4.88 25.54
CA ARG A 35 -6.81 5.12 26.10
C ARG A 35 -6.78 6.31 27.04
N THR A 36 -7.65 7.30 26.79
CA THR A 36 -7.92 8.43 27.66
C THR A 36 -9.25 8.23 28.39
N ALA A 37 -9.74 9.24 29.08
CA ALA A 37 -11.07 9.21 29.70
C ALA A 37 -12.21 9.31 28.66
N GLU A 38 -11.94 9.96 27.53
CA GLU A 38 -12.96 10.29 26.51
C GLU A 38 -12.90 9.33 25.31
N GLU A 39 -11.70 8.87 24.93
CA GLU A 39 -11.54 8.09 23.71
C GLU A 39 -10.38 7.07 23.79
N THR A 40 -10.33 6.20 22.79
CA THR A 40 -9.17 5.36 22.49
C THR A 40 -8.64 5.75 21.13
N VAL A 41 -7.33 5.99 21.02
CA VAL A 41 -6.66 6.35 19.76
C VAL A 41 -5.54 5.37 19.43
N PHE A 42 -5.18 5.31 18.15
CA PHE A 42 -4.04 4.57 17.65
C PHE A 42 -2.91 5.56 17.35
N VAL A 43 -1.72 5.31 17.86
CA VAL A 43 -0.59 6.22 17.75
C VAL A 43 0.58 5.51 17.10
N LYS A 44 1.11 6.07 16.02
CA LYS A 44 2.38 5.69 15.40
C LYS A 44 3.47 6.68 15.79
N LEU A 45 4.66 6.16 16.11
CA LEU A 45 5.83 6.97 16.47
C LEU A 45 6.75 7.17 15.26
N SER A 46 7.39 8.33 15.19
CA SER A 46 8.43 8.62 14.19
C SER A 46 9.74 7.85 14.44
N THR A 47 9.91 7.28 15.62
CA THR A 47 11.13 6.55 16.02
C THR A 47 11.48 5.43 15.02
N GLY A 48 12.68 5.50 14.43
CA GLY A 48 13.16 4.52 13.45
C GLY A 48 12.56 4.66 12.05
N LEU A 49 11.74 5.68 11.82
CA LEU A 49 11.22 6.02 10.49
C LEU A 49 12.13 7.03 9.78
N LEU A 50 12.00 7.10 8.45
CA LEU A 50 12.60 8.18 7.67
C LEU A 50 11.78 9.47 7.86
N PRO A 51 12.39 10.64 7.79
CA PRO A 51 11.69 11.92 7.88
C PRO A 51 10.55 12.01 6.85
N GLY A 52 9.38 12.46 7.29
CA GLY A 52 8.21 12.64 6.43
C GLY A 52 7.34 11.39 6.25
N MET A 53 7.71 10.22 6.78
CA MET A 53 6.88 9.00 6.62
C MET A 53 5.51 9.14 7.27
N LEU A 54 5.42 9.67 8.49
CA LEU A 54 4.13 9.90 9.16
C LEU A 54 3.26 10.91 8.41
N ALA A 55 3.86 11.97 7.87
CA ALA A 55 3.14 12.96 7.08
C ALA A 55 2.63 12.38 5.76
N ALA A 56 3.44 11.55 5.09
CA ALA A 56 3.04 10.88 3.86
C ALA A 56 1.89 9.88 4.08
N GLU A 57 1.89 9.17 5.20
CA GLU A 57 0.79 8.27 5.59
C GLU A 57 -0.49 9.07 5.88
N ALA A 58 -0.41 10.14 6.68
CA ALA A 58 -1.55 11.00 6.97
C ALA A 58 -2.17 11.57 5.70
N GLU A 59 -1.35 12.06 4.76
CA GLU A 59 -1.81 12.57 3.47
C GLU A 59 -2.46 11.47 2.62
N GLY A 60 -1.89 10.26 2.62
CA GLY A 60 -2.47 9.10 1.93
C GLY A 60 -3.86 8.72 2.48
N LEU A 61 -4.03 8.70 3.80
CA LEU A 61 -5.31 8.47 4.45
C LEU A 61 -6.34 9.57 4.09
N HIS A 62 -5.93 10.83 4.12
CA HIS A 62 -6.78 11.95 3.71
C HIS A 62 -7.22 11.82 2.25
N GLU A 63 -6.31 11.45 1.34
CA GLU A 63 -6.63 11.31 -0.08
C GLU A 63 -7.62 10.16 -0.32
N LEU A 64 -7.43 9.02 0.33
CA LEU A 64 -8.40 7.91 0.26
C LEU A 64 -9.77 8.31 0.82
N ALA A 65 -9.80 9.01 1.96
CA ALA A 65 -11.03 9.48 2.60
C ALA A 65 -11.84 10.42 1.69
N LYS A 66 -11.18 11.31 0.92
CA LYS A 66 -11.83 12.22 -0.03
C LYS A 66 -12.67 11.49 -1.08
N SER A 67 -12.33 10.27 -1.43
CA SER A 67 -13.10 9.48 -2.39
C SER A 67 -14.49 9.10 -1.87
N GLY A 68 -14.66 8.98 -0.55
CA GLY A 68 -15.87 8.45 0.10
C GLY A 68 -16.17 7.00 -0.23
N ALA A 69 -15.30 6.31 -0.97
CA ALA A 69 -15.55 4.98 -1.52
C ALA A 69 -15.14 3.84 -0.58
N ILE A 70 -14.11 4.08 0.23
CA ILE A 70 -13.54 3.07 1.13
C ILE A 70 -13.26 3.71 2.50
N ARG A 71 -13.48 2.96 3.58
CA ARG A 71 -13.20 3.44 4.92
C ARG A 71 -11.71 3.33 5.24
N VAL A 72 -11.18 4.40 5.80
CA VAL A 72 -9.83 4.48 6.39
C VAL A 72 -9.94 5.04 7.81
N PRO A 73 -8.95 4.85 8.69
CA PRO A 73 -8.91 5.56 9.98
C PRO A 73 -8.86 7.08 9.78
N GLU A 74 -9.59 7.81 10.62
CA GLU A 74 -9.50 9.26 10.66
C GLU A 74 -8.13 9.70 11.19
N VAL A 75 -7.52 10.70 10.56
CA VAL A 75 -6.30 11.35 11.06
C VAL A 75 -6.73 12.40 12.08
N ILE A 76 -6.56 12.08 13.36
CA ILE A 76 -6.91 12.97 14.48
C ILE A 76 -5.86 14.07 14.62
N ARG A 77 -4.59 13.70 14.61
CA ARG A 77 -3.50 14.66 14.72
C ARG A 77 -2.18 14.14 14.12
N LEU A 78 -1.47 15.02 13.49
CA LEU A 78 -0.10 14.80 13.02
C LEU A 78 0.83 15.81 13.72
N THR A 79 1.93 15.30 14.26
CA THR A 79 3.05 16.09 14.79
C THR A 79 4.36 15.59 14.18
N GLU A 80 5.49 16.17 14.54
CA GLU A 80 6.81 15.67 14.11
C GLU A 80 7.08 14.25 14.65
N ASP A 81 6.63 13.97 15.89
CA ASP A 81 6.91 12.71 16.58
C ASP A 81 5.80 11.67 16.48
N PHE A 82 4.56 12.08 16.21
CA PHE A 82 3.37 11.24 16.30
C PHE A 82 2.41 11.43 15.14
N LEU A 83 1.88 10.30 14.64
CA LEU A 83 0.64 10.25 13.88
C LEU A 83 -0.43 9.59 14.76
N ILE A 84 -1.47 10.36 15.11
CA ILE A 84 -2.59 9.93 15.95
C ILE A 84 -3.80 9.69 15.04
N LEU A 85 -4.29 8.47 15.06
CA LEU A 85 -5.38 7.98 14.23
C LEU A 85 -6.55 7.49 15.08
N GLU A 86 -7.73 7.44 14.47
CA GLU A 86 -8.86 6.70 14.99
C GLU A 86 -8.42 5.27 15.33
N PHE A 87 -8.74 4.81 16.54
CA PHE A 87 -8.57 3.40 16.89
C PHE A 87 -9.73 2.59 16.32
N ILE A 88 -9.42 1.61 15.47
CA ILE A 88 -10.40 0.69 14.90
C ILE A 88 -10.45 -0.58 15.73
N PRO A 89 -11.49 -0.77 16.57
CA PRO A 89 -11.66 -2.05 17.26
C PRO A 89 -11.89 -3.16 16.24
N ALA A 90 -10.97 -4.12 16.17
CA ALA A 90 -11.01 -5.19 15.19
C ALA A 90 -11.90 -6.36 15.66
N ALA A 91 -12.74 -6.87 14.77
CA ALA A 91 -13.43 -8.14 14.94
C ALA A 91 -12.53 -9.31 14.52
N ILE A 92 -12.69 -10.45 15.20
CA ILE A 92 -11.88 -11.66 14.88
C ILE A 92 -12.38 -12.30 13.56
N ASN A 93 -13.70 -12.32 13.36
CA ASN A 93 -14.29 -12.99 12.20
C ASN A 93 -15.04 -11.97 11.32
N PRO A 94 -14.72 -11.93 10.02
CA PRO A 94 -15.46 -11.10 9.08
C PRO A 94 -16.89 -11.66 8.87
N PRO A 95 -17.90 -10.79 8.70
CA PRO A 95 -19.23 -11.22 8.26
C PRO A 95 -19.19 -11.82 6.85
N SER A 96 -20.21 -12.56 6.48
CA SER A 96 -20.25 -13.32 5.21
C SER A 96 -20.14 -12.46 3.96
N ASP A 97 -20.57 -11.20 4.02
CA ASP A 97 -20.55 -10.23 2.92
C ASP A 97 -19.31 -9.32 2.91
N PHE A 98 -18.42 -9.44 3.89
CA PHE A 98 -17.23 -8.61 4.07
C PHE A 98 -16.40 -8.46 2.80
N TRP A 99 -16.02 -9.60 2.21
CA TRP A 99 -15.16 -9.59 1.03
C TRP A 99 -15.84 -9.00 -0.21
N SER A 100 -17.13 -9.29 -0.41
CA SER A 100 -17.88 -8.70 -1.52
C SER A 100 -18.07 -7.19 -1.33
N LYS A 101 -18.23 -6.74 -0.08
CA LYS A 101 -18.31 -5.32 0.28
C LYS A 101 -16.98 -4.62 -0.02
N LEU A 102 -15.84 -5.17 0.43
CA LEU A 102 -14.52 -4.65 0.13
C LEU A 102 -14.24 -4.59 -1.38
N GLY A 103 -14.65 -5.63 -2.13
CA GLY A 103 -14.48 -5.66 -3.59
C GLY A 103 -15.22 -4.52 -4.29
N ARG A 104 -16.46 -4.26 -3.91
CA ARG A 104 -17.24 -3.12 -4.42
C ARG A 104 -16.65 -1.77 -4.01
N GLN A 105 -16.21 -1.65 -2.76
CA GLN A 105 -15.57 -0.41 -2.27
C GLN A 105 -14.28 -0.11 -3.02
N LEU A 106 -13.44 -1.11 -3.28
CA LEU A 106 -12.22 -0.93 -4.07
C LEU A 106 -12.54 -0.55 -5.53
N ALA A 107 -13.54 -1.18 -6.14
CA ALA A 107 -13.95 -0.82 -7.49
C ALA A 107 -14.45 0.64 -7.61
N ASN A 108 -15.15 1.12 -6.58
CA ASN A 108 -15.59 2.51 -6.47
C ASN A 108 -14.42 3.47 -6.19
N LEU A 109 -13.45 3.08 -5.35
CA LEU A 109 -12.22 3.84 -5.15
C LEU A 109 -11.49 4.05 -6.48
N HIS A 110 -11.35 3.00 -7.27
CA HIS A 110 -10.70 3.08 -8.57
C HIS A 110 -11.49 3.88 -9.63
N ALA A 111 -12.76 4.22 -9.38
CA ALA A 111 -13.51 5.17 -10.21
C ALA A 111 -13.12 6.63 -9.91
N TYR A 112 -12.58 6.91 -8.72
CA TYR A 112 -12.00 8.20 -8.40
C TYR A 112 -10.65 8.33 -9.12
N SER A 113 -10.50 9.29 -10.03
CA SER A 113 -9.41 9.27 -11.00
C SER A 113 -8.97 10.66 -11.44
N GLN A 114 -7.76 10.74 -12.00
CA GLN A 114 -7.21 11.93 -12.64
C GLN A 114 -6.66 11.60 -14.05
N LYS A 115 -6.24 12.64 -14.78
CA LYS A 115 -5.79 12.45 -16.18
C LYS A 115 -4.41 11.82 -16.30
N ILE A 116 -3.50 12.12 -15.38
CA ILE A 116 -2.09 11.73 -15.46
C ILE A 116 -1.70 10.92 -14.22
N PRO A 117 -0.85 9.88 -14.34
CA PRO A 117 -0.38 9.11 -13.21
C PRO A 117 0.56 9.92 -12.32
N GLY A 118 0.68 9.49 -11.06
CA GLY A 118 1.55 10.09 -10.06
C GLY A 118 0.79 10.64 -8.87
N PHE A 119 1.48 11.41 -8.05
CA PHE A 119 0.91 12.10 -6.90
C PHE A 119 1.61 13.45 -6.74
N HIS A 120 1.00 14.39 -6.03
CA HIS A 120 1.57 15.74 -5.89
C HIS A 120 2.86 15.79 -5.08
N GLN A 121 3.17 14.72 -4.34
CA GLN A 121 4.41 14.57 -3.58
C GLN A 121 4.90 13.13 -3.59
N ASP A 122 6.20 12.95 -3.37
CA ASP A 122 6.81 11.64 -3.09
C ASP A 122 6.32 11.11 -1.74
N ASN A 123 6.24 9.80 -1.59
CA ASN A 123 5.86 9.13 -0.35
C ASN A 123 6.70 7.86 -0.14
N PHE A 124 6.15 6.84 0.51
CA PHE A 124 6.90 5.64 0.85
C PHE A 124 6.08 4.38 0.59
N ILE A 125 6.77 3.30 0.21
CA ILE A 125 6.26 1.93 0.22
C ILE A 125 7.07 1.12 1.22
N GLY A 126 6.46 0.82 2.37
CA GLY A 126 7.25 0.40 3.51
C GLY A 126 8.27 1.48 3.91
N ARG A 127 9.55 1.11 4.04
CA ARG A 127 10.66 2.05 4.28
C ARG A 127 11.34 2.54 3.00
N SER A 128 10.88 2.13 1.84
CA SER A 128 11.47 2.54 0.58
C SER A 128 10.85 3.85 0.10
N PRO A 129 11.63 4.86 -0.27
CA PRO A 129 11.10 6.05 -0.93
C PRO A 129 10.35 5.69 -2.21
N GLN A 130 9.18 6.27 -2.43
CA GLN A 130 8.35 6.06 -3.60
C GLN A 130 8.18 7.37 -4.37
N LYS A 131 8.76 7.40 -5.59
CA LYS A 131 8.71 8.56 -6.48
C LYS A 131 7.33 8.69 -7.11
N ASN A 132 6.80 9.93 -7.16
CA ASN A 132 5.47 10.19 -7.66
C ASN A 132 5.40 11.31 -8.72
N HIS A 133 6.54 11.71 -9.28
CA HIS A 133 6.55 12.70 -10.35
C HIS A 133 5.70 12.24 -11.52
N SER A 134 4.74 13.06 -11.88
CA SER A 134 3.83 12.76 -13.01
C SER A 134 4.58 12.69 -14.34
N THR A 135 4.21 11.73 -15.15
CA THR A 135 4.67 11.57 -16.54
C THR A 135 3.48 11.58 -17.50
N ALA A 136 3.75 11.65 -18.80
CA ALA A 136 2.69 11.77 -19.81
C ALA A 136 1.80 10.51 -19.89
N ASN A 137 2.33 9.34 -19.56
CA ASN A 137 1.60 8.09 -19.66
C ASN A 137 1.99 7.10 -18.56
N TRP A 138 1.10 6.13 -18.34
CA TRP A 138 1.24 5.13 -17.29
C TRP A 138 2.47 4.22 -17.44
N LYS A 139 2.77 3.76 -18.66
CA LYS A 139 3.88 2.82 -18.91
C LYS A 139 5.22 3.45 -18.54
N GLU A 140 5.40 4.73 -18.92
CA GLU A 140 6.57 5.51 -18.57
C GLU A 140 6.64 5.76 -17.05
N PHE A 141 5.53 6.18 -16.42
CA PHE A 141 5.47 6.36 -14.98
C PHE A 141 5.85 5.09 -14.22
N PHE A 142 5.26 3.96 -14.60
CA PHE A 142 5.50 2.70 -13.88
C PHE A 142 6.95 2.23 -14.02
N TRP A 143 7.56 2.44 -15.19
CA TRP A 143 8.98 2.17 -15.38
C TRP A 143 9.86 3.07 -14.51
N GLN A 144 9.74 4.38 -14.68
CA GLN A 144 10.64 5.38 -14.10
C GLN A 144 10.44 5.55 -12.58
N SER A 145 9.20 5.43 -12.11
CA SER A 145 8.85 5.74 -10.72
C SER A 145 8.57 4.50 -9.86
N ARG A 146 8.44 3.32 -10.46
CA ARG A 146 8.16 2.07 -9.74
C ARG A 146 9.25 1.03 -9.95
N LEU A 147 9.42 0.53 -11.17
CA LEU A 147 10.33 -0.59 -11.43
C LEU A 147 11.78 -0.19 -11.30
N LEU A 148 12.22 0.87 -11.98
CA LEU A 148 13.64 1.26 -12.05
C LEU A 148 14.22 1.61 -10.67
N PRO A 149 13.57 2.44 -9.81
CA PRO A 149 14.12 2.75 -8.48
C PRO A 149 14.24 1.50 -7.59
N GLN A 150 13.27 0.59 -7.64
CA GLN A 150 13.33 -0.65 -6.87
C GLN A 150 14.41 -1.59 -7.40
N TRP A 151 14.61 -1.63 -8.71
CA TRP A 151 15.68 -2.40 -9.33
C TRP A 151 17.06 -1.86 -8.96
N GLU A 152 17.28 -0.55 -9.01
CA GLU A 152 18.55 0.08 -8.63
C GLU A 152 18.91 -0.22 -7.17
N MET A 153 17.94 -0.14 -6.26
CA MET A 153 18.13 -0.55 -4.87
C MET A 153 18.48 -2.04 -4.77
N ALA A 154 17.83 -2.92 -5.54
CA ALA A 154 18.10 -4.35 -5.53
C ALA A 154 19.53 -4.66 -6.05
N VAL A 155 19.99 -3.93 -7.06
CA VAL A 155 21.37 -4.02 -7.55
C VAL A 155 22.38 -3.62 -6.49
N GLN A 156 22.14 -2.50 -5.78
CA GLN A 156 23.00 -2.05 -4.67
C GLN A 156 23.02 -3.07 -3.51
N ARG A 157 21.93 -3.80 -3.30
CA ARG A 157 21.79 -4.87 -2.29
C ARG A 157 22.33 -6.22 -2.74
N GLY A 158 22.91 -6.29 -3.95
CA GLY A 158 23.59 -7.48 -4.45
C GLY A 158 22.64 -8.55 -4.98
N ILE A 159 21.61 -8.17 -5.72
CA ILE A 159 20.75 -9.12 -6.44
C ILE A 159 21.58 -9.98 -7.39
N PRO A 160 21.31 -11.32 -7.54
CA PRO A 160 22.15 -12.22 -8.33
C PRO A 160 22.28 -11.82 -9.81
N ASN A 161 23.38 -12.25 -10.45
CA ASN A 161 23.59 -12.00 -11.89
C ASN A 161 22.57 -12.73 -12.77
N THR A 162 22.05 -13.87 -12.34
CA THR A 162 20.94 -14.58 -13.02
C THR A 162 19.71 -13.68 -13.14
N THR A 163 19.37 -12.98 -12.05
CA THR A 163 18.25 -12.04 -12.02
C THR A 163 18.52 -10.82 -12.91
N LYS A 164 19.78 -10.35 -12.99
CA LYS A 164 20.15 -9.23 -13.87
C LYS A 164 19.97 -9.56 -15.34
N LEU A 165 20.25 -10.80 -15.76
CA LEU A 165 20.01 -11.23 -17.14
C LEU A 165 18.51 -11.24 -17.49
N LEU A 166 17.64 -11.68 -16.57
CA LEU A 166 16.19 -11.62 -16.74
C LEU A 166 15.66 -10.18 -16.79
N TRP A 167 16.24 -9.30 -15.98
CA TRP A 167 15.92 -7.87 -16.03
C TRP A 167 16.29 -7.24 -17.37
N GLN A 168 17.44 -7.52 -17.92
CA GLN A 168 17.86 -7.05 -19.26
C GLN A 168 16.90 -7.51 -20.37
N GLN A 169 16.36 -8.72 -20.25
CA GLN A 169 15.30 -9.18 -21.14
C GLN A 169 14.03 -8.35 -21.01
N LEU A 170 13.59 -8.06 -19.77
CA LEU A 170 12.43 -7.18 -19.53
C LEU A 170 12.68 -5.78 -20.12
N GLU A 171 13.88 -5.19 -19.95
CA GLU A 171 14.24 -3.90 -20.53
C GLU A 171 14.11 -3.89 -22.05
N SER A 172 14.54 -4.96 -22.72
CA SER A 172 14.44 -5.08 -24.17
C SER A 172 13.01 -5.24 -24.69
N LEU A 173 12.09 -5.75 -23.86
CA LEU A 173 10.67 -5.93 -24.19
C LEU A 173 9.81 -4.72 -23.83
N TRP A 174 10.34 -3.80 -23.00
CA TRP A 174 9.54 -2.67 -22.52
C TRP A 174 9.15 -1.71 -23.66
N PRO A 175 7.91 -1.18 -23.74
CA PRO A 175 6.80 -1.28 -22.76
C PRO A 175 5.76 -2.37 -23.07
N ALA A 176 6.04 -3.31 -23.95
CA ALA A 176 5.09 -4.33 -24.41
C ALA A 176 4.39 -5.13 -23.30
N PRO A 177 5.06 -5.49 -22.16
CA PRO A 177 4.38 -6.22 -21.09
C PRO A 177 3.20 -5.47 -20.44
N LEU A 178 3.14 -4.14 -20.55
CA LEU A 178 2.02 -3.30 -20.10
C LEU A 178 1.05 -2.88 -21.24
N GLU A 179 1.09 -3.52 -22.40
CA GLU A 179 0.16 -3.22 -23.46
C GLU A 179 -1.30 -3.47 -23.02
N GLY A 180 -2.21 -2.56 -23.37
CA GLY A 180 -3.61 -2.59 -22.93
C GLY A 180 -3.85 -2.12 -21.50
N SER A 181 -2.84 -1.53 -20.82
CA SER A 181 -3.05 -0.85 -19.52
C SER A 181 -3.98 0.35 -19.67
N SER A 182 -4.64 0.74 -18.56
CA SER A 182 -5.55 1.88 -18.55
C SER A 182 -4.83 3.18 -18.91
N THR A 183 -5.54 4.05 -19.66
CA THR A 183 -5.12 5.44 -19.90
C THR A 183 -5.63 6.39 -18.83
N GLN A 184 -6.54 5.95 -17.98
CA GLN A 184 -7.07 6.71 -16.86
C GLN A 184 -6.32 6.32 -15.58
N ALA A 185 -5.83 7.31 -14.84
CA ALA A 185 -5.15 7.10 -13.58
C ALA A 185 -6.17 7.09 -12.42
N SER A 186 -6.47 5.91 -11.91
CA SER A 186 -7.31 5.67 -10.73
C SER A 186 -6.57 5.98 -9.44
N LEU A 187 -7.27 6.43 -8.40
CA LEU A 187 -6.72 6.53 -7.06
C LEU A 187 -6.46 5.12 -6.52
N LEU A 188 -5.22 4.85 -6.12
CA LEU A 188 -4.77 3.56 -5.61
C LEU A 188 -4.46 3.65 -4.11
N HIS A 189 -4.72 2.56 -3.40
CA HIS A 189 -4.17 2.36 -2.06
C HIS A 189 -2.63 2.26 -2.11
N GLY A 190 -2.11 1.59 -3.13
CA GLY A 190 -0.69 1.46 -3.42
C GLY A 190 0.04 0.36 -2.65
N ASP A 191 -0.54 -0.15 -1.55
CA ASP A 191 -0.03 -1.30 -0.77
C ASP A 191 -1.16 -2.18 -0.24
N LEU A 192 -2.10 -2.59 -1.12
CA LEU A 192 -3.29 -3.34 -0.73
C LEU A 192 -3.04 -4.85 -0.68
N TRP A 193 -2.62 -5.35 0.46
CA TRP A 193 -2.56 -6.77 0.80
C TRP A 193 -3.42 -7.07 2.04
N SER A 194 -3.64 -8.34 2.36
CA SER A 194 -4.57 -8.72 3.44
C SER A 194 -4.20 -8.19 4.82
N GLY A 195 -2.92 -7.92 5.08
CA GLY A 195 -2.46 -7.32 6.34
C GLY A 195 -2.82 -5.84 6.49
N ASN A 196 -3.14 -5.16 5.39
CA ASN A 196 -3.58 -3.76 5.39
C ASN A 196 -5.11 -3.63 5.31
N VAL A 197 -5.84 -4.70 5.65
CA VAL A 197 -7.30 -4.73 5.71
C VAL A 197 -7.75 -5.16 7.10
N LEU A 198 -8.50 -4.32 7.78
CA LEU A 198 -9.11 -4.61 9.08
C LEU A 198 -10.60 -4.93 8.91
N VAL A 199 -11.09 -5.82 9.77
CA VAL A 199 -12.51 -6.03 10.01
C VAL A 199 -12.90 -5.23 11.24
N SER A 200 -13.63 -4.13 11.11
CA SER A 200 -14.07 -3.36 12.28
C SER A 200 -15.11 -4.13 13.11
N ASN A 201 -15.34 -3.71 14.36
CA ASN A 201 -16.29 -4.37 15.25
C ASN A 201 -17.75 -4.41 14.73
N ASN A 202 -18.10 -3.51 13.82
CA ASN A 202 -19.40 -3.50 13.13
C ASN A 202 -19.38 -4.26 11.78
N GLY A 203 -18.27 -4.97 11.48
CA GLY A 203 -18.11 -5.78 10.27
C GLY A 203 -17.75 -5.02 8.99
N GLU A 204 -17.45 -3.72 9.09
CA GLU A 204 -17.04 -2.93 7.93
C GLU A 204 -15.57 -3.14 7.58
N PRO A 205 -15.23 -3.25 6.28
CA PRO A 205 -13.85 -3.19 5.84
C PRO A 205 -13.23 -1.82 6.09
N VAL A 206 -12.01 -1.81 6.61
CA VAL A 206 -11.20 -0.59 6.79
C VAL A 206 -9.81 -0.87 6.24
N VAL A 207 -9.29 -0.01 5.36
CA VAL A 207 -7.92 -0.14 4.84
C VAL A 207 -6.99 0.82 5.56
N ILE A 208 -5.75 0.38 5.79
CA ILE A 208 -4.72 1.07 6.57
C ILE A 208 -3.37 1.04 5.85
N ASP A 209 -2.41 1.85 6.29
CA ASP A 209 -1.02 1.86 5.81
C ASP A 209 -0.91 2.09 4.29
N PRO A 210 -1.52 3.13 3.72
CA PRO A 210 -1.51 3.36 2.30
C PRO A 210 -0.17 3.90 1.78
N ALA A 211 0.13 3.59 0.51
CA ALA A 211 1.21 4.16 -0.28
C ALA A 211 0.65 4.85 -1.53
N VAL A 212 -0.22 5.83 -1.34
CA VAL A 212 -1.15 6.40 -2.32
C VAL A 212 -0.45 7.02 -3.53
N TYR A 213 -1.02 6.76 -4.70
CA TYR A 213 -0.75 7.47 -5.96
C TYR A 213 -1.88 7.21 -6.94
N TYR A 214 -1.89 7.94 -8.06
CA TYR A 214 -2.81 7.70 -9.16
C TYR A 214 -2.16 6.88 -10.26
N GLY A 215 -2.83 5.80 -10.69
CA GLY A 215 -2.30 4.86 -11.67
C GLY A 215 -3.32 3.89 -12.23
N ASP A 216 -2.83 2.84 -12.88
CA ASP A 216 -3.72 1.78 -13.37
C ASP A 216 -4.29 0.98 -12.18
N ALA A 217 -5.61 0.90 -12.10
CA ALA A 217 -6.36 0.15 -11.09
C ALA A 217 -5.90 -1.31 -10.93
N GLU A 218 -5.39 -1.90 -12.02
CA GLU A 218 -4.86 -3.26 -11.99
C GLU A 218 -3.60 -3.40 -11.10
N ALA A 219 -2.89 -2.30 -10.80
CA ALA A 219 -1.73 -2.35 -9.91
C ALA A 219 -2.13 -2.76 -8.48
N ASP A 220 -3.14 -2.11 -7.89
CA ASP A 220 -3.69 -2.51 -6.58
C ASP A 220 -4.27 -3.93 -6.62
N LEU A 221 -5.11 -4.21 -7.64
CA LEU A 221 -5.74 -5.51 -7.78
C LEU A 221 -4.69 -6.63 -7.88
N SER A 222 -3.57 -6.38 -8.55
CA SER A 222 -2.49 -7.36 -8.71
C SER A 222 -1.81 -7.73 -7.40
N LEU A 223 -1.68 -6.79 -6.47
CA LEU A 223 -1.09 -7.06 -5.16
C LEU A 223 -1.99 -7.97 -4.31
N THR A 224 -3.31 -7.86 -4.41
CA THR A 224 -4.23 -8.73 -3.66
C THR A 224 -4.07 -10.21 -3.99
N TYR A 225 -3.59 -10.54 -5.21
CA TYR A 225 -3.29 -11.91 -5.61
C TYR A 225 -1.91 -12.41 -5.15
N LEU A 226 -0.97 -11.49 -4.85
CA LEU A 226 0.44 -11.86 -4.64
C LEU A 226 0.65 -12.62 -3.33
N PHE A 227 0.09 -12.12 -2.24
CA PHE A 227 0.27 -12.70 -0.91
C PHE A 227 -0.97 -13.46 -0.41
N GLY A 228 -2.02 -13.52 -1.19
CA GLY A 228 -3.26 -14.20 -0.84
C GLY A 228 -4.09 -13.46 0.22
N GLY A 229 -5.05 -14.20 0.79
CA GLY A 229 -5.90 -13.67 1.88
C GLY A 229 -7.22 -13.06 1.41
N PHE A 230 -7.37 -12.74 0.11
CA PHE A 230 -8.63 -12.25 -0.47
C PHE A 230 -9.48 -13.40 -1.00
N SER A 231 -10.78 -13.38 -0.70
CA SER A 231 -11.70 -14.46 -1.13
C SER A 231 -12.17 -14.29 -2.58
N ALA A 232 -12.69 -15.37 -3.17
CA ALA A 232 -13.30 -15.30 -4.50
C ALA A 232 -14.45 -14.28 -4.59
N ALA A 233 -15.21 -14.08 -3.50
CA ALA A 233 -16.31 -13.10 -3.43
C ALA A 233 -15.81 -11.66 -3.59
N PHE A 234 -14.59 -11.34 -3.14
CA PHE A 234 -13.98 -10.03 -3.36
C PHE A 234 -13.77 -9.77 -4.85
N TYR A 235 -13.14 -10.68 -5.56
CA TYR A 235 -12.86 -10.53 -7.00
C TYR A 235 -14.13 -10.51 -7.84
N GLN A 236 -15.11 -11.36 -7.50
CA GLN A 236 -16.39 -11.36 -8.17
C GLN A 236 -17.06 -9.99 -8.04
N ALA A 237 -17.20 -9.47 -6.83
CA ALA A 237 -17.84 -8.19 -6.58
C ALA A 237 -17.08 -6.99 -7.20
N TYR A 238 -15.75 -7.05 -7.21
CA TYR A 238 -14.93 -6.06 -7.91
C TYR A 238 -15.21 -6.07 -9.42
N HIS A 239 -15.21 -7.26 -10.04
CA HIS A 239 -15.37 -7.41 -11.49
C HIS A 239 -16.82 -7.23 -11.97
N GLU A 240 -17.82 -7.27 -11.10
CA GLU A 240 -19.17 -6.83 -11.40
C GLU A 240 -19.24 -5.34 -11.78
N ILE A 241 -18.37 -4.51 -11.18
CA ILE A 241 -18.30 -3.05 -11.41
C ILE A 241 -17.21 -2.71 -12.44
N ARG A 242 -16.05 -3.35 -12.35
CA ARG A 242 -14.89 -3.16 -13.23
C ARG A 242 -14.51 -4.51 -13.87
N PRO A 243 -15.08 -4.83 -15.04
CA PRO A 243 -14.82 -6.09 -15.71
C PRO A 243 -13.33 -6.31 -15.97
N LYS A 244 -12.91 -7.56 -15.88
CA LYS A 244 -11.52 -7.96 -16.14
C LYS A 244 -11.14 -7.63 -17.59
N SER A 245 -10.07 -6.88 -17.78
CA SER A 245 -9.61 -6.49 -19.10
C SER A 245 -8.82 -7.61 -19.77
N GLU A 246 -8.81 -7.61 -21.09
CA GLU A 246 -7.94 -8.50 -21.87
C GLU A 246 -6.47 -8.22 -21.55
N GLY A 247 -5.66 -9.27 -21.45
CA GLY A 247 -4.24 -9.17 -21.09
C GLY A 247 -3.94 -8.90 -19.60
N PHE A 248 -4.95 -8.84 -18.72
CA PHE A 248 -4.74 -8.62 -17.28
C PHE A 248 -3.72 -9.59 -16.68
N ALA A 249 -3.78 -10.88 -17.01
CA ALA A 249 -2.88 -11.89 -16.44
C ALA A 249 -1.40 -11.61 -16.71
N ARG A 250 -1.09 -11.01 -17.88
CA ARG A 250 0.28 -10.58 -18.23
C ARG A 250 0.67 -9.34 -17.42
N ARG A 251 -0.15 -8.29 -17.43
CA ARG A 251 0.12 -7.05 -16.71
C ARG A 251 0.21 -7.25 -15.20
N GLN A 252 -0.58 -8.17 -14.66
CA GLN A 252 -0.55 -8.56 -13.25
C GLN A 252 0.86 -8.93 -12.79
N LYS A 253 1.62 -9.68 -13.61
CA LYS A 253 3.00 -10.07 -13.28
C LYS A 253 3.93 -8.86 -13.22
N VAL A 254 3.75 -7.91 -14.12
CA VAL A 254 4.53 -6.66 -14.12
C VAL A 254 4.26 -5.84 -12.86
N TYR A 255 3.00 -5.71 -12.45
CA TYR A 255 2.63 -5.00 -11.23
C TYR A 255 3.15 -5.71 -9.97
N GLN A 256 3.05 -7.05 -9.93
CA GLN A 256 3.58 -7.86 -8.84
C GLN A 256 5.10 -7.74 -8.70
N LEU A 257 5.83 -7.60 -9.82
CA LEU A 257 7.29 -7.44 -9.80
C LEU A 257 7.74 -6.25 -8.96
N TYR A 258 7.02 -5.12 -9.02
CA TYR A 258 7.30 -3.95 -8.20
C TYR A 258 7.33 -4.29 -6.70
N HIS A 259 6.29 -4.97 -6.22
CA HIS A 259 6.20 -5.35 -4.82
C HIS A 259 7.22 -6.43 -4.43
N LEU A 260 7.50 -7.38 -5.32
CA LEU A 260 8.54 -8.38 -5.08
C LEU A 260 9.94 -7.77 -4.97
N LEU A 261 10.27 -6.79 -5.81
CA LEU A 261 11.52 -6.03 -5.71
C LEU A 261 11.58 -5.23 -4.41
N ASN A 262 10.48 -4.56 -4.03
CA ASN A 262 10.40 -3.87 -2.75
C ASN A 262 10.61 -4.82 -1.56
N HIS A 263 9.98 -6.01 -1.59
CA HIS A 263 10.19 -7.02 -0.55
C HIS A 263 11.62 -7.56 -0.52
N PHE A 264 12.25 -7.76 -1.67
CA PHE A 264 13.69 -8.08 -1.74
C PHE A 264 14.53 -6.96 -1.11
N ASN A 265 14.19 -5.71 -1.37
CA ASN A 265 14.89 -4.57 -0.81
C ASN A 265 14.70 -4.41 0.70
N LEU A 266 13.54 -4.78 1.25
CA LEU A 266 13.25 -4.69 2.68
C LEU A 266 13.71 -5.91 3.48
N PHE A 267 13.51 -7.11 2.93
CA PHE A 267 13.64 -8.39 3.66
C PHE A 267 14.76 -9.30 3.13
N GLY A 268 15.43 -8.90 2.05
CA GLY A 268 16.63 -9.56 1.55
C GLY A 268 16.38 -10.76 0.66
N LYS A 269 17.39 -11.65 0.63
CA LYS A 269 17.56 -12.73 -0.36
C LYS A 269 16.45 -13.80 -0.37
N SER A 270 15.63 -13.89 0.66
CA SER A 270 14.46 -14.80 0.69
C SER A 270 13.49 -14.55 -0.47
N TYR A 271 13.45 -13.34 -1.01
CA TYR A 271 12.59 -12.97 -2.14
C TYR A 271 13.24 -13.16 -3.53
N THR A 272 14.51 -13.55 -3.60
CA THR A 272 15.24 -13.70 -4.89
C THR A 272 14.51 -14.63 -5.85
N GLN A 273 14.12 -15.80 -5.40
CA GLN A 273 13.43 -16.79 -6.24
C GLN A 273 12.09 -16.27 -6.76
N SER A 274 11.35 -15.54 -5.94
CA SER A 274 10.06 -14.93 -6.33
C SER A 274 10.25 -13.87 -7.41
N VAL A 275 11.29 -13.03 -7.29
CA VAL A 275 11.66 -12.02 -8.31
C VAL A 275 12.04 -12.71 -9.62
N GLU A 276 12.92 -13.74 -9.58
CA GLU A 276 13.35 -14.48 -10.76
C GLU A 276 12.20 -15.21 -11.47
N SER A 277 11.32 -15.86 -10.70
CA SER A 277 10.14 -16.52 -11.23
C SER A 277 9.23 -15.53 -11.94
N CYS A 278 8.95 -14.40 -11.31
CA CYS A 278 8.10 -13.35 -11.86
C CYS A 278 8.69 -12.74 -13.14
N LEU A 279 9.98 -12.39 -13.14
CA LEU A 279 10.70 -11.92 -14.34
C LEU A 279 10.64 -12.96 -15.48
N GLY A 280 10.91 -14.24 -15.17
CA GLY A 280 10.84 -15.31 -16.15
C GLY A 280 9.43 -15.54 -16.72
N GLU A 281 8.37 -15.30 -15.95
CA GLU A 281 7.00 -15.34 -16.45
C GLU A 281 6.69 -14.16 -17.40
N ILE A 282 7.19 -12.96 -17.09
CA ILE A 282 7.00 -11.77 -17.93
C ILE A 282 7.75 -11.91 -19.27
N THR A 283 8.99 -12.41 -19.23
CA THR A 283 9.87 -12.43 -20.41
C THR A 283 9.63 -13.58 -21.36
N ARG A 284 8.87 -14.62 -20.94
CA ARG A 284 8.48 -15.78 -21.80
C ARG A 284 7.17 -15.56 -22.57
N GLN A 285 6.44 -14.50 -22.32
CA GLN A 285 5.18 -14.14 -22.97
C GLN A 285 5.41 -13.23 -24.16
#